data_e734560941bf8d0ee3880feaf56a37dd
#
_entry.id   e734560941bf8d0ee3880feaf56a37dd
#
_cell.length_a   1.000
_cell.length_b   1.000
_cell.length_c   1.000
_cell.angle_alpha   90.00
_cell.angle_beta   90.00
_cell.angle_gamma   90.00
#
_symmetry.space_group_name_H-M   'P 1'
#
loop_
_entity.id
_entity.type
_entity.pdbx_description
1 polymer ?
#
loop_
_entity_poly.entity_id
_entity_poly.type
_entity_poly.pdbx_seq_one_letter_code
_entity_poly.pdbx_strand_id
1 'polypeptide(L)'
;MTRRESRSRAILSIALVSQLALPGPLGATTLAPSQPPDDDATTIHVLNRLTFGPSSADLEKVRRLGVSEWIDAQLRPGTSADTALATRLAPLVTLSMGAVELREKYEIPPNIRQQIQKARAERDASAGKEGAGAPGERYEQMDPKARREEREAMVRRFPQLATLLGTPQKVVAELQAGKVLRAAFAERQLDEVMADFWFNHFNVFARKGPVEFMVGDYERTLRERSFGKFEDLLVAVAQSPAMLFYLDNWQSTDPNFSPRDLYRAQARTRMPANGSPRRRPNAMVPEMMGGGANNQAKQPPKRTFGINENYARELMELHTLGVDGGYVQADVVEVAKAFTGWTILGEGPGGPRRNKESRFAFAAPAHVKGDKRVLGVTIKDGGEKEGLEILHLLATHPSTARFISSKLVRRFVADHPPEGLVDRAAATFAKTGGDIREVLRTILKSEEFLGPAYRAAKVKTPFEFVVSAVRASGAEVRNPQVLAQKISAMGMPLYLQQPPTGYKDAAEEWISTTSLLERMNFALDLSAGRLRGVSLKGAGRSADNKAPTLDTVAARILPAGLSPKSRETLEAEAQKDGNDPAKLVGLVLGSPEFQRR
;
A
#
# COMPACT_ATOMS: atom_id res chain seq x y z
N MET A 1 -22.65 30.75 -6.73
CA MET A 1 -23.07 29.50 -7.38
C MET A 1 -24.10 28.82 -6.51
N THR A 2 -25.26 28.63 -7.05
CA THR A 2 -26.52 28.72 -6.34
C THR A 2 -27.02 27.38 -5.77
N ARG A 3 -27.88 27.45 -4.73
CA ARG A 3 -28.62 26.34 -4.09
C ARG A 3 -29.26 25.30 -5.07
N ARG A 4 -29.40 25.61 -6.36
CA ARG A 4 -29.93 24.70 -7.38
C ARG A 4 -28.94 23.59 -7.80
N GLU A 5 -27.65 23.89 -7.93
CA GLU A 5 -26.64 22.87 -8.32
C GLU A 5 -26.44 21.81 -7.23
N SER A 6 -26.54 22.17 -5.93
CA SER A 6 -26.40 21.21 -4.85
C SER A 6 -27.56 20.21 -4.76
N ARG A 7 -28.80 20.62 -5.13
CA ARG A 7 -29.96 19.72 -5.13
C ARG A 7 -29.93 18.70 -6.28
N SER A 8 -29.49 19.11 -7.48
CA SER A 8 -29.35 18.18 -8.61
C SER A 8 -28.27 17.15 -8.36
N ARG A 9 -27.17 17.52 -7.67
CA ARG A 9 -26.11 16.59 -7.29
C ARG A 9 -26.57 15.52 -6.28
N ALA A 10 -27.36 15.93 -5.29
CA ALA A 10 -27.89 15.02 -4.26
C ALA A 10 -28.89 14.00 -4.84
N ILE A 11 -29.75 14.43 -5.76
CA ILE A 11 -30.79 13.57 -6.37
C ILE A 11 -30.15 12.52 -7.30
N LEU A 12 -29.13 12.90 -8.08
CA LEU A 12 -28.42 11.98 -8.95
C LEU A 12 -27.65 10.91 -8.13
N SER A 13 -27.04 11.31 -7.02
CA SER A 13 -26.32 10.39 -6.12
C SER A 13 -27.25 9.33 -5.51
N ILE A 14 -28.47 9.70 -5.11
CA ILE A 14 -29.43 8.77 -4.50
C ILE A 14 -29.96 7.77 -5.55
N ALA A 15 -30.26 8.21 -6.78
CA ALA A 15 -30.72 7.32 -7.84
C ALA A 15 -29.63 6.32 -8.29
N LEU A 16 -28.35 6.73 -8.29
CA LEU A 16 -27.22 5.84 -8.61
C LEU A 16 -26.89 4.84 -7.50
N VAL A 17 -27.05 5.19 -6.23
CA VAL A 17 -26.79 4.31 -5.09
C VAL A 17 -27.69 3.06 -5.12
N SER A 18 -28.96 3.20 -5.50
CA SER A 18 -29.90 2.07 -5.55
C SER A 18 -29.57 1.01 -6.63
N GLN A 19 -28.66 1.31 -7.58
CA GLN A 19 -28.28 0.39 -8.66
C GLN A 19 -26.96 -0.36 -8.42
N LEU A 20 -26.25 -0.04 -7.35
CA LEU A 20 -25.03 -0.76 -6.95
C LEU A 20 -25.29 -2.01 -6.10
N ALA A 21 -26.56 -2.44 -5.98
CA ALA A 21 -26.90 -3.69 -5.31
C ALA A 21 -26.12 -4.87 -5.90
N LEU A 22 -25.49 -5.67 -5.05
CA LEU A 22 -24.70 -6.83 -5.43
C LEU A 22 -25.58 -7.89 -6.10
N PRO A 23 -25.18 -8.51 -7.20
CA PRO A 23 -25.89 -9.67 -7.72
C PRO A 23 -25.72 -10.84 -6.74
N GLY A 24 -26.81 -11.53 -6.44
CA GLY A 24 -26.79 -12.78 -5.68
C GLY A 24 -25.96 -13.86 -6.40
N PRO A 25 -25.57 -14.95 -5.70
CA PRO A 25 -24.77 -16.01 -6.30
C PRO A 25 -25.55 -16.71 -7.42
N LEU A 26 -25.03 -16.65 -8.64
CA LEU A 26 -25.51 -17.41 -9.78
C LEU A 26 -24.95 -18.84 -9.70
N GLY A 27 -25.81 -19.83 -9.79
CA GLY A 27 -25.43 -21.24 -9.76
C GLY A 27 -24.49 -21.61 -10.92
N ALA A 28 -23.44 -22.37 -10.61
CA ALA A 28 -22.45 -22.82 -11.55
C ALA A 28 -23.00 -23.93 -12.46
N THR A 29 -22.98 -23.68 -13.76
CA THR A 29 -23.13 -24.72 -14.81
C THR A 29 -21.76 -25.06 -15.36
N THR A 30 -21.38 -26.33 -15.35
CA THR A 30 -20.11 -26.86 -15.91
C THR A 30 -20.17 -26.89 -17.43
N LEU A 31 -19.29 -26.14 -18.09
CA LEU A 31 -19.07 -26.15 -19.55
C LEU A 31 -17.66 -26.63 -19.88
N ALA A 32 -17.50 -27.33 -21.00
CA ALA A 32 -16.25 -27.89 -21.50
C ALA A 32 -15.25 -26.81 -21.97
N PRO A 33 -13.92 -27.09 -22.00
CA PRO A 33 -12.91 -26.10 -22.29
C PRO A 33 -12.98 -25.65 -23.75
N SER A 34 -13.48 -24.45 -23.99
CA SER A 34 -13.36 -23.72 -25.25
C SER A 34 -12.29 -22.63 -25.11
N GLN A 35 -11.52 -22.38 -26.20
CA GLN A 35 -10.67 -21.20 -26.21
C GLN A 35 -11.50 -19.96 -25.87
N PRO A 36 -10.97 -19.04 -25.03
CA PRO A 36 -11.72 -17.83 -24.66
C PRO A 36 -12.06 -17.07 -25.94
N PRO A 37 -13.30 -16.59 -26.08
CA PRO A 37 -13.64 -15.77 -27.22
C PRO A 37 -12.80 -14.48 -27.16
N ASP A 38 -12.07 -14.18 -28.24
CA ASP A 38 -11.41 -12.87 -28.45
C ASP A 38 -12.44 -11.78 -28.77
N ASP A 39 -13.57 -11.77 -28.02
CA ASP A 39 -14.58 -10.74 -28.15
C ASP A 39 -14.21 -9.49 -27.35
N ASP A 40 -14.80 -8.37 -27.74
CA ASP A 40 -14.59 -7.09 -27.06
C ASP A 40 -14.95 -7.16 -25.57
N ALA A 41 -15.96 -7.94 -25.19
CA ALA A 41 -16.39 -8.06 -23.79
C ALA A 41 -15.33 -8.78 -22.93
N THR A 42 -14.71 -9.85 -23.45
CA THR A 42 -13.58 -10.54 -22.81
C THR A 42 -12.36 -9.62 -22.74
N THR A 43 -12.04 -8.92 -23.81
CA THR A 43 -10.93 -7.94 -23.87
C THR A 43 -11.10 -6.87 -22.80
N ILE A 44 -12.28 -6.26 -22.70
CA ILE A 44 -12.59 -5.23 -21.70
C ILE A 44 -12.51 -5.79 -20.28
N HIS A 45 -13.05 -6.99 -20.04
CA HIS A 45 -12.97 -7.65 -18.75
C HIS A 45 -11.53 -7.88 -18.33
N VAL A 46 -10.70 -8.46 -19.17
CA VAL A 46 -9.28 -8.73 -18.89
C VAL A 46 -8.54 -7.43 -18.58
N LEU A 47 -8.74 -6.38 -19.38
CA LEU A 47 -8.15 -5.08 -19.13
C LEU A 47 -8.61 -4.45 -17.81
N ASN A 48 -9.89 -4.57 -17.47
CA ASN A 48 -10.40 -4.08 -16.17
C ASN A 48 -9.77 -4.80 -14.97
N ARG A 49 -9.37 -6.07 -15.12
CA ARG A 49 -8.81 -6.88 -14.04
C ARG A 49 -7.29 -6.78 -13.92
N LEU A 50 -6.58 -6.76 -15.05
CA LEU A 50 -5.12 -6.82 -15.10
C LEU A 50 -4.47 -5.44 -15.20
N THR A 51 -5.28 -4.39 -15.34
CA THR A 51 -4.82 -2.99 -15.36
C THR A 51 -5.64 -2.14 -14.38
N PHE A 52 -5.26 -0.89 -14.22
CA PHE A 52 -6.09 0.09 -13.52
C PHE A 52 -7.22 0.68 -14.42
N GLY A 53 -7.79 -0.13 -15.29
CA GLY A 53 -8.82 0.22 -16.25
C GLY A 53 -8.28 0.38 -17.68
N PRO A 54 -9.09 0.08 -18.69
CA PRO A 54 -8.70 0.13 -20.07
C PRO A 54 -8.37 1.56 -20.53
N SER A 55 -7.35 1.69 -21.38
CA SER A 55 -7.11 2.84 -22.23
C SER A 55 -7.35 2.45 -23.70
N SER A 56 -7.54 3.43 -24.60
CA SER A 56 -7.67 3.15 -26.03
C SER A 56 -6.48 2.39 -26.59
N ALA A 57 -5.27 2.72 -26.15
CA ALA A 57 -4.05 2.04 -26.58
C ALA A 57 -3.98 0.58 -26.10
N ASP A 58 -4.47 0.29 -24.90
CA ASP A 58 -4.53 -1.09 -24.40
C ASP A 58 -5.53 -1.93 -25.17
N LEU A 59 -6.71 -1.38 -25.47
CA LEU A 59 -7.72 -2.04 -26.28
C LEU A 59 -7.18 -2.42 -27.67
N GLU A 60 -6.50 -1.49 -28.36
CA GLU A 60 -5.86 -1.74 -29.65
C GLU A 60 -4.77 -2.81 -29.54
N LYS A 61 -3.97 -2.77 -28.46
CA LYS A 61 -2.89 -3.73 -28.22
C LYS A 61 -3.44 -5.14 -28.00
N VAL A 62 -4.49 -5.29 -27.18
CA VAL A 62 -5.11 -6.61 -26.94
C VAL A 62 -5.82 -7.13 -28.18
N ARG A 63 -6.58 -6.30 -28.90
CA ARG A 63 -7.22 -6.71 -30.18
C ARG A 63 -6.22 -7.22 -31.21
N ARG A 64 -5.02 -6.63 -31.25
CA ARG A 64 -3.96 -7.06 -32.18
C ARG A 64 -3.28 -8.36 -31.77
N LEU A 65 -3.04 -8.57 -30.46
CA LEU A 65 -2.30 -9.72 -29.94
C LEU A 65 -3.19 -10.93 -29.64
N GLY A 66 -4.48 -10.71 -29.37
CA GLY A 66 -5.36 -11.65 -28.72
C GLY A 66 -5.22 -11.67 -27.20
N VAL A 67 -6.29 -12.01 -26.50
CA VAL A 67 -6.38 -12.00 -25.04
C VAL A 67 -5.33 -12.91 -24.39
N SER A 68 -5.22 -14.17 -24.89
CA SER A 68 -4.31 -15.15 -24.29
C SER A 68 -2.84 -14.74 -24.38
N GLU A 69 -2.39 -14.26 -25.55
CA GLU A 69 -1.00 -13.82 -25.75
C GLU A 69 -0.71 -12.54 -24.96
N TRP A 70 -1.68 -11.63 -24.87
CA TRP A 70 -1.52 -10.43 -24.06
C TRP A 70 -1.35 -10.74 -22.58
N ILE A 71 -2.13 -11.70 -22.02
CA ILE A 71 -1.96 -12.19 -20.64
C ILE A 71 -0.54 -12.76 -20.45
N ASP A 72 -0.08 -13.62 -21.37
CA ASP A 72 1.26 -14.18 -21.30
C ASP A 72 2.34 -13.10 -21.39
N ALA A 73 2.15 -12.08 -22.22
CA ALA A 73 3.07 -10.95 -22.32
C ALA A 73 3.15 -10.14 -21.02
N GLN A 74 2.02 -9.96 -20.30
CA GLN A 74 2.03 -9.33 -18.98
C GLN A 74 2.71 -10.21 -17.91
N LEU A 75 2.59 -11.53 -17.99
CA LEU A 75 3.22 -12.47 -17.06
C LEU A 75 4.72 -12.66 -17.29
N ARG A 76 5.26 -12.41 -18.49
CA ARG A 76 6.70 -12.49 -18.76
C ARG A 76 7.46 -11.40 -18.01
N PRO A 77 8.72 -11.62 -17.61
CA PRO A 77 9.56 -10.56 -17.06
C PRO A 77 9.67 -9.35 -18.02
N GLY A 78 9.57 -8.15 -17.49
CA GLY A 78 9.82 -6.93 -18.28
C GLY A 78 11.30 -6.83 -18.68
N THR A 79 11.59 -6.54 -19.93
CA THR A 79 12.96 -6.44 -20.47
C THR A 79 13.33 -5.02 -20.90
N SER A 80 12.35 -4.13 -21.07
CA SER A 80 12.57 -2.76 -21.54
C SER A 80 12.25 -1.73 -20.46
N ALA A 81 13.05 -0.66 -20.42
CA ALA A 81 12.78 0.49 -19.56
C ALA A 81 11.61 1.31 -20.13
N ASP A 82 10.63 1.63 -19.30
CA ASP A 82 9.56 2.58 -19.63
C ASP A 82 10.09 4.02 -19.51
N THR A 83 10.69 4.51 -20.58
CA THR A 83 11.30 5.87 -20.62
C THR A 83 10.27 6.98 -20.49
N ALA A 84 9.04 6.76 -20.98
CA ALA A 84 7.96 7.73 -20.88
C ALA A 84 7.51 7.89 -19.42
N LEU A 85 7.36 6.78 -18.70
CA LEU A 85 7.07 6.80 -17.27
C LEU A 85 8.23 7.39 -16.47
N ALA A 86 9.49 7.03 -16.78
CA ALA A 86 10.67 7.57 -16.11
C ALA A 86 10.72 9.10 -16.21
N THR A 87 10.41 9.67 -17.38
CA THR A 87 10.33 11.12 -17.58
C THR A 87 9.25 11.77 -16.69
N ARG A 88 8.11 11.11 -16.51
CA ARG A 88 7.02 11.60 -15.63
C ARG A 88 7.38 11.53 -14.15
N LEU A 89 8.18 10.54 -13.75
CA LEU A 89 8.62 10.35 -12.37
C LEU A 89 9.81 11.23 -11.99
N ALA A 90 10.61 11.68 -12.94
CA ALA A 90 11.84 12.45 -12.71
C ALA A 90 11.68 13.70 -11.79
N PRO A 91 10.56 14.46 -11.83
CA PRO A 91 10.35 15.57 -10.91
C PRO A 91 10.16 15.16 -9.44
N LEU A 92 9.84 13.88 -9.17
CA LEU A 92 9.62 13.35 -7.83
C LEU A 92 10.96 12.85 -7.25
N VAL A 93 11.80 13.80 -6.87
CA VAL A 93 13.22 13.54 -6.55
C VAL A 93 13.46 12.57 -5.40
N THR A 94 12.51 12.45 -4.46
CA THR A 94 12.64 11.53 -3.32
C THR A 94 12.51 10.06 -3.72
N LEU A 95 11.92 9.76 -4.89
CA LEU A 95 11.73 8.38 -5.35
C LEU A 95 13.04 7.69 -5.75
N SER A 96 14.08 8.45 -6.09
CA SER A 96 15.41 7.94 -6.44
C SER A 96 16.34 7.81 -5.24
N MET A 97 15.95 8.35 -4.07
CA MET A 97 16.76 8.35 -2.86
C MET A 97 16.54 7.09 -2.03
N GLY A 98 17.62 6.54 -1.46
CA GLY A 98 17.50 5.48 -0.46
C GLY A 98 17.17 6.03 0.93
N ALA A 99 16.81 5.13 1.85
CA ALA A 99 16.38 5.49 3.21
C ALA A 99 17.41 6.35 3.97
N VAL A 100 18.70 6.10 3.80
CA VAL A 100 19.79 6.88 4.44
C VAL A 100 19.77 8.32 3.96
N GLU A 101 19.76 8.52 2.65
CA GLU A 101 19.76 9.85 2.04
C GLU A 101 18.49 10.63 2.38
N LEU A 102 17.33 9.95 2.38
CA LEU A 102 16.06 10.56 2.79
C LEU A 102 16.12 11.03 4.26
N ARG A 103 16.66 10.21 5.16
CA ARG A 103 16.82 10.59 6.56
C ARG A 103 17.81 11.73 6.77
N GLU A 104 18.88 11.76 6.00
CA GLU A 104 19.84 12.87 6.07
C GLU A 104 19.24 14.22 5.65
N LYS A 105 18.45 14.20 4.56
CA LYS A 105 17.89 15.43 3.97
C LYS A 105 16.57 15.89 4.61
N TYR A 106 15.74 14.95 5.04
CA TYR A 106 14.34 15.23 5.39
C TYR A 106 13.97 14.90 6.84
N GLU A 107 14.79 14.14 7.60
CA GLU A 107 14.48 13.85 9.00
C GLU A 107 14.70 15.09 9.88
N ILE A 108 13.65 15.45 10.64
CA ILE A 108 13.76 16.55 11.60
C ILE A 108 14.69 16.11 12.74
N PRO A 109 15.76 16.85 13.03
CA PRO A 109 16.69 16.52 14.09
C PRO A 109 15.97 16.34 15.44
N PRO A 110 16.37 15.36 16.28
CA PRO A 110 15.67 15.04 17.54
C PRO A 110 15.52 16.23 18.49
N ASN A 111 16.54 17.08 18.61
CA ASN A 111 16.51 18.29 19.42
C ASN A 111 15.44 19.30 18.95
N ILE A 112 15.29 19.47 17.64
CA ILE A 112 14.27 20.33 17.05
C ILE A 112 12.88 19.71 17.23
N ARG A 113 12.75 18.40 17.04
CA ARG A 113 11.49 17.67 17.29
C ARG A 113 11.01 17.84 18.73
N GLN A 114 11.90 17.71 19.69
CA GLN A 114 11.58 17.94 21.11
C GLN A 114 11.13 19.38 21.38
N GLN A 115 11.81 20.37 20.79
CA GLN A 115 11.43 21.77 20.91
C GLN A 115 10.02 22.05 20.35
N ILE A 116 9.70 21.45 19.18
CA ILE A 116 8.37 21.55 18.58
C ILE A 116 7.32 20.92 19.48
N GLN A 117 7.58 19.73 20.02
CA GLN A 117 6.66 19.04 20.93
C GLN A 117 6.41 19.85 22.19
N LYS A 118 7.46 20.39 22.79
CA LYS A 118 7.36 21.25 23.97
C LYS A 118 6.53 22.50 23.69
N ALA A 119 6.80 23.18 22.57
CA ALA A 119 6.08 24.38 22.17
C ALA A 119 4.59 24.11 21.89
N ARG A 120 4.26 22.95 21.34
CA ARG A 120 2.87 22.53 21.16
C ARG A 120 2.17 22.23 22.48
N ALA A 121 2.83 21.49 23.37
CA ALA A 121 2.29 21.19 24.70
C ALA A 121 2.03 22.47 25.52
N GLU A 122 2.96 23.44 25.54
CA GLU A 122 2.80 24.74 26.18
C GLU A 122 1.59 25.51 25.64
N ARG A 123 1.39 25.51 24.33
CA ARG A 123 0.25 26.17 23.68
C ARG A 123 -1.07 25.48 24.04
N ASP A 124 -1.12 24.15 24.00
CA ASP A 124 -2.33 23.39 24.29
C ASP A 124 -2.74 23.57 25.77
N ALA A 125 -1.77 23.63 26.67
CA ALA A 125 -1.99 23.97 28.09
C ALA A 125 -2.53 25.41 28.26
N SER A 126 -1.96 26.38 27.53
CA SER A 126 -2.42 27.80 27.60
C SER A 126 -3.81 28.01 26.96
N ALA A 127 -4.24 27.12 26.06
CA ALA A 127 -5.55 27.18 25.44
C ALA A 127 -6.66 26.46 26.22
N GLY A 128 -6.38 25.98 27.43
CA GLY A 128 -7.35 25.27 28.31
C GLY A 128 -7.87 23.95 27.72
N LYS A 129 -7.14 23.36 26.74
CA LYS A 129 -7.51 22.12 26.05
C LYS A 129 -6.74 20.93 26.62
N GLU A 130 -7.00 20.63 27.91
CA GLU A 130 -6.50 19.39 28.51
C GLU A 130 -7.35 18.20 28.01
N GLY A 131 -6.70 17.22 27.39
CA GLY A 131 -7.18 15.85 27.28
C GLY A 131 -8.05 15.50 26.06
N ALA A 132 -7.49 15.46 24.86
CA ALA A 132 -8.02 14.61 23.80
C ALA A 132 -6.96 14.38 22.69
N GLY A 133 -6.54 13.14 22.49
CA GLY A 133 -5.75 12.65 21.36
C GLY A 133 -4.25 12.97 21.38
N ALA A 134 -3.48 12.13 20.68
CA ALA A 134 -2.05 12.40 20.47
C ALA A 134 -1.86 13.70 19.65
N PRO A 135 -0.80 14.49 19.89
CA PRO A 135 -0.59 15.79 19.22
C PRO A 135 -0.60 15.72 17.67
N GLY A 136 -0.33 14.55 17.08
CA GLY A 136 -0.39 14.32 15.65
C GLY A 136 -1.81 14.21 15.09
N GLU A 137 -2.71 13.58 15.80
CA GLU A 137 -4.11 13.36 15.38
C GLU A 137 -4.89 14.68 15.31
N ARG A 138 -4.63 15.60 16.23
CA ARG A 138 -5.23 16.94 16.21
C ARG A 138 -4.82 17.77 15.00
N TYR A 139 -3.55 17.71 14.61
CA TYR A 139 -3.06 18.45 13.45
C TYR A 139 -3.75 17.98 12.15
N GLU A 140 -4.07 16.69 12.05
CA GLU A 140 -4.78 16.13 10.89
C GLU A 140 -6.27 16.52 10.86
N GLN A 141 -6.88 16.76 12.00
CA GLN A 141 -8.29 17.19 12.13
C GLN A 141 -8.48 18.70 11.95
N MET A 142 -7.41 19.50 11.96
CA MET A 142 -7.49 20.95 11.74
C MET A 142 -7.86 21.28 10.30
N ASP A 143 -8.65 22.33 10.12
CA ASP A 143 -8.92 22.86 8.78
C ASP A 143 -7.63 23.39 8.10
N PRO A 144 -7.59 23.47 6.77
CA PRO A 144 -6.38 23.86 6.04
C PRO A 144 -5.83 25.25 6.41
N LYS A 145 -6.70 26.20 6.80
CA LYS A 145 -6.32 27.56 7.20
C LYS A 145 -5.63 27.54 8.55
N ALA A 146 -6.23 26.86 9.53
CA ALA A 146 -5.66 26.70 10.86
C ALA A 146 -4.31 25.96 10.82
N ARG A 147 -4.15 24.93 9.97
CA ARG A 147 -2.85 24.26 9.74
C ARG A 147 -1.79 25.19 9.17
N ARG A 148 -2.17 26.07 8.25
CA ARG A 148 -1.25 27.06 7.67
C ARG A 148 -0.82 28.09 8.71
N GLU A 149 -1.75 28.64 9.48
CA GLU A 149 -1.48 29.60 10.55
C GLU A 149 -0.57 29.01 11.63
N GLU A 150 -0.82 27.76 12.04
CA GLU A 150 0.05 27.04 12.97
C GLU A 150 1.46 26.86 12.42
N ARG A 151 1.58 26.47 11.16
CA ARG A 151 2.88 26.32 10.48
C ARG A 151 3.64 27.63 10.46
N GLU A 152 2.98 28.74 10.09
CA GLU A 152 3.61 30.06 10.06
C GLU A 152 4.04 30.54 11.45
N ALA A 153 3.25 30.27 12.49
CA ALA A 153 3.59 30.56 13.88
C ALA A 153 4.82 29.76 14.34
N MET A 154 4.89 28.47 13.98
CA MET A 154 6.05 27.62 14.27
C MET A 154 7.32 28.06 13.54
N VAL A 155 7.23 28.45 12.27
CA VAL A 155 8.38 28.99 11.52
C VAL A 155 8.86 30.32 12.12
N ARG A 156 7.95 31.20 12.55
CA ARG A 156 8.33 32.43 13.27
C ARG A 156 9.06 32.15 14.57
N ARG A 157 8.62 31.13 15.34
CA ARG A 157 9.24 30.76 16.62
C ARG A 157 10.56 30.01 16.44
N PHE A 158 10.72 29.25 15.36
CA PHE A 158 11.88 28.43 15.05
C PHE A 158 12.29 28.63 13.59
N PRO A 159 13.04 29.70 13.25
CA PRO A 159 13.40 30.04 11.86
C PRO A 159 14.12 28.92 11.10
N GLN A 160 14.90 28.07 11.80
CA GLN A 160 15.55 26.89 11.24
C GLN A 160 14.54 25.83 10.71
N LEU A 161 13.28 25.93 11.07
CA LEU A 161 12.22 25.06 10.54
C LEU A 161 11.71 25.51 9.17
N ALA A 162 12.05 26.72 8.74
CA ALA A 162 11.60 27.22 7.44
C ALA A 162 12.01 26.30 6.30
N THR A 163 13.19 25.67 6.42
CA THR A 163 13.72 24.69 5.47
C THR A 163 13.27 23.26 5.75
N LEU A 164 12.85 22.95 6.99
CA LEU A 164 12.54 21.58 7.44
C LEU A 164 11.03 21.29 7.53
N LEU A 165 10.19 22.30 7.79
CA LEU A 165 8.75 22.11 7.90
C LEU A 165 8.14 21.72 6.56
N GLY A 166 7.54 20.54 6.53
CA GLY A 166 6.93 19.94 5.33
C GLY A 166 7.84 18.98 4.58
N THR A 167 9.09 18.81 5.01
CA THR A 167 10.05 17.93 4.32
C THR A 167 9.76 16.43 4.49
N PRO A 168 9.45 15.88 5.69
CA PRO A 168 9.03 14.48 5.80
C PRO A 168 7.74 14.20 5.03
N GLN A 169 6.78 15.13 5.09
CA GLN A 169 5.54 15.04 4.33
C GLN A 169 5.78 15.01 2.83
N LYS A 170 6.85 15.66 2.33
CA LYS A 170 7.22 15.60 0.91
C LYS A 170 7.57 14.18 0.49
N VAL A 171 8.29 13.42 1.31
CA VAL A 171 8.68 12.03 1.00
C VAL A 171 7.44 11.16 0.74
N VAL A 172 6.49 11.16 1.67
CA VAL A 172 5.23 10.40 1.52
C VAL A 172 4.39 10.94 0.36
N ALA A 173 4.32 12.27 0.18
CA ALA A 173 3.57 12.89 -0.90
C ALA A 173 4.12 12.51 -2.28
N GLU A 174 5.43 12.54 -2.48
CA GLU A 174 6.04 12.11 -3.74
C GLU A 174 5.88 10.60 -3.97
N LEU A 175 5.90 9.78 -2.92
CA LEU A 175 5.62 8.35 -3.02
C LEU A 175 4.17 8.11 -3.50
N GLN A 176 3.18 8.80 -2.90
CA GLN A 176 1.78 8.77 -3.34
C GLN A 176 1.61 9.21 -4.79
N ALA A 177 2.25 10.32 -5.15
CA ALA A 177 2.26 10.84 -6.51
C ALA A 177 2.88 9.85 -7.50
N GLY A 178 3.99 9.23 -7.14
CA GLY A 178 4.66 8.20 -7.93
C GLY A 178 3.78 6.97 -8.17
N LYS A 179 3.06 6.50 -7.13
CA LYS A 179 2.11 5.39 -7.25
C LYS A 179 0.99 5.71 -8.24
N VAL A 180 0.42 6.91 -8.16
CA VAL A 180 -0.63 7.37 -9.09
C VAL A 180 -0.11 7.42 -10.53
N LEU A 181 1.09 7.99 -10.75
CA LEU A 181 1.68 8.07 -12.09
C LEU A 181 2.00 6.69 -12.67
N ARG A 182 2.56 5.77 -11.87
CA ARG A 182 2.82 4.40 -12.32
C ARG A 182 1.53 3.69 -12.70
N ALA A 183 0.53 3.72 -11.84
CA ALA A 183 -0.77 3.10 -12.12
C ALA A 183 -1.45 3.67 -13.37
N ALA A 184 -1.34 4.99 -13.61
CA ALA A 184 -1.95 5.64 -14.76
C ALA A 184 -1.20 5.40 -16.08
N PHE A 185 0.14 5.37 -16.05
CA PHE A 185 0.96 5.50 -17.26
C PHE A 185 1.98 4.38 -17.50
N ALA A 186 2.19 3.44 -16.55
CA ALA A 186 3.08 2.33 -16.78
C ALA A 186 2.62 1.47 -17.96
N GLU A 187 3.56 1.08 -18.82
CA GLU A 187 3.27 0.17 -19.93
C GLU A 187 2.94 -1.24 -19.42
N ARG A 188 3.60 -1.68 -18.38
CA ARG A 188 3.37 -2.96 -17.72
C ARG A 188 2.41 -2.80 -16.55
N GLN A 189 1.13 -2.79 -16.87
CA GLN A 189 0.09 -2.53 -15.88
C GLN A 189 -0.03 -3.62 -14.81
N LEU A 190 0.13 -4.89 -15.17
CA LEU A 190 0.03 -5.99 -14.22
C LEU A 190 1.14 -5.92 -13.14
N ASP A 191 2.32 -5.38 -13.47
CA ASP A 191 3.40 -5.18 -12.50
C ASP A 191 2.94 -4.21 -11.40
N GLU A 192 2.25 -3.12 -11.75
CA GLU A 192 1.76 -2.13 -10.79
C GLU A 192 0.52 -2.63 -10.00
N VAL A 193 -0.35 -3.44 -10.64
CA VAL A 193 -1.47 -4.12 -9.96
C VAL A 193 -0.95 -5.10 -8.91
N MET A 194 0.09 -5.86 -9.23
CA MET A 194 0.70 -6.80 -8.29
C MET A 194 1.50 -6.11 -7.19
N ALA A 195 2.19 -5.02 -7.49
CA ALA A 195 2.87 -4.20 -6.48
C ALA A 195 1.86 -3.60 -5.48
N ASP A 196 0.69 -3.13 -5.95
CA ASP A 196 -0.40 -2.66 -5.10
C ASP A 196 -0.98 -3.79 -4.25
N PHE A 197 -1.22 -4.97 -4.84
CA PHE A 197 -1.70 -6.16 -4.13
C PHE A 197 -0.75 -6.58 -3.00
N TRP A 198 0.56 -6.71 -3.28
CA TRP A 198 1.53 -7.11 -2.27
C TRP A 198 1.76 -6.05 -1.21
N PHE A 199 1.71 -4.76 -1.57
CA PHE A 199 1.79 -3.69 -0.59
C PHE A 199 0.59 -3.73 0.37
N ASN A 200 -0.60 -4.03 -0.14
CA ASN A 200 -1.79 -4.17 0.69
C ASN A 200 -1.77 -5.45 1.55
N HIS A 201 -1.21 -6.55 1.02
CA HIS A 201 -1.06 -7.82 1.76
C HIS A 201 -0.03 -7.71 2.89
N PHE A 202 1.11 -7.10 2.63
CA PHE A 202 2.19 -6.82 3.58
C PHE A 202 2.18 -5.35 3.99
N ASN A 203 1.04 -4.87 4.46
CA ASN A 203 0.85 -3.46 4.74
C ASN A 203 1.80 -2.92 5.80
N VAL A 204 2.32 -1.72 5.58
CA VAL A 204 3.05 -0.91 6.56
C VAL A 204 2.49 0.51 6.59
N PHE A 205 2.37 1.08 7.80
CA PHE A 205 1.90 2.45 7.98
C PHE A 205 3.07 3.43 7.84
N ALA A 206 3.09 4.19 6.76
CA ALA A 206 4.21 5.10 6.43
C ALA A 206 4.48 6.18 7.49
N ARG A 207 3.50 6.55 8.31
CA ARG A 207 3.68 7.57 9.37
C ARG A 207 4.09 7.01 10.73
N LYS A 208 4.38 5.71 10.85
CA LYS A 208 4.93 5.14 12.10
C LYS A 208 6.43 5.42 12.19
N GLY A 209 6.80 6.49 12.90
CA GLY A 209 8.21 6.85 13.14
C GLY A 209 9.02 7.01 11.84
N PRO A 210 10.20 6.35 11.69
CA PRO A 210 11.05 6.50 10.51
C PRO A 210 10.58 5.69 9.30
N VAL A 211 9.45 4.96 9.36
CA VAL A 211 8.92 4.15 8.23
C VAL A 211 8.73 5.02 6.99
N GLU A 212 8.39 6.31 7.15
CA GLU A 212 8.23 7.27 6.05
C GLU A 212 9.47 7.36 5.14
N PHE A 213 10.67 7.11 5.67
CA PHE A 213 11.92 7.11 4.91
C PHE A 213 12.29 5.74 4.35
N MET A 214 11.64 4.65 4.81
CA MET A 214 11.94 3.27 4.44
C MET A 214 10.93 2.69 3.45
N VAL A 215 9.71 3.25 3.42
CA VAL A 215 8.58 2.68 2.66
C VAL A 215 8.80 2.71 1.15
N GLY A 216 9.60 3.64 0.61
CA GLY A 216 9.96 3.67 -0.81
C GLY A 216 10.81 2.48 -1.23
N ASP A 217 11.84 2.14 -0.44
CA ASP A 217 12.68 0.96 -0.66
C ASP A 217 11.87 -0.34 -0.48
N TYR A 218 10.98 -0.35 0.51
CA TYR A 218 10.07 -1.46 0.77
C TYR A 218 9.14 -1.73 -0.42
N GLU A 219 8.46 -0.71 -0.94
CA GLU A 219 7.58 -0.84 -2.10
C GLU A 219 8.33 -1.29 -3.36
N ARG A 220 9.57 -0.80 -3.56
CA ARG A 220 10.44 -1.25 -4.65
C ARG A 220 10.77 -2.74 -4.53
N THR A 221 11.11 -3.20 -3.34
CA THR A 221 11.36 -4.63 -3.05
C THR A 221 10.15 -5.50 -3.37
N LEU A 222 8.94 -5.07 -2.98
CA LEU A 222 7.71 -5.79 -3.28
C LEU A 222 7.45 -5.87 -4.80
N ARG A 223 7.64 -4.76 -5.53
CA ARG A 223 7.47 -4.70 -6.98
C ARG A 223 8.44 -5.65 -7.71
N GLU A 224 9.72 -5.62 -7.35
CA GLU A 224 10.75 -6.46 -7.96
C GLU A 224 10.50 -7.95 -7.76
N ARG A 225 9.86 -8.34 -6.66
CA ARG A 225 9.58 -9.73 -6.30
C ARG A 225 8.15 -10.20 -6.56
N SER A 226 7.31 -9.34 -7.14
CA SER A 226 5.86 -9.58 -7.30
C SER A 226 5.47 -10.87 -8.01
N PHE A 227 6.32 -11.38 -8.90
CA PHE A 227 6.07 -12.57 -9.73
C PHE A 227 7.05 -13.72 -9.45
N GLY A 228 7.89 -13.59 -8.44
CA GLY A 228 8.88 -14.60 -8.05
C GLY A 228 8.29 -15.70 -7.16
N LYS A 229 9.16 -16.36 -6.43
CA LYS A 229 8.75 -17.30 -5.38
C LYS A 229 8.20 -16.53 -4.18
N PHE A 230 7.10 -17.02 -3.61
CA PHE A 230 6.49 -16.42 -2.42
C PHE A 230 7.47 -16.40 -1.24
N GLU A 231 8.28 -17.44 -1.08
CA GLU A 231 9.30 -17.50 -0.04
C GLU A 231 10.31 -16.35 -0.15
N ASP A 232 10.85 -16.08 -1.35
CA ASP A 232 11.80 -14.98 -1.57
C ASP A 232 11.17 -13.61 -1.24
N LEU A 233 9.88 -13.44 -1.56
CA LEU A 233 9.14 -12.24 -1.21
C LEU A 233 8.93 -12.15 0.30
N LEU A 234 8.53 -13.24 0.97
CA LEU A 234 8.31 -13.32 2.42
C LEU A 234 9.58 -13.03 3.20
N VAL A 235 10.71 -13.60 2.80
CA VAL A 235 12.03 -13.33 3.42
C VAL A 235 12.41 -11.86 3.27
N ALA A 236 12.24 -11.28 2.07
CA ALA A 236 12.55 -9.88 1.83
C ALA A 236 11.65 -8.92 2.66
N VAL A 237 10.39 -9.27 2.85
CA VAL A 237 9.46 -8.55 3.74
C VAL A 237 9.89 -8.68 5.20
N ALA A 238 10.20 -9.89 5.66
CA ALA A 238 10.59 -10.17 7.04
C ALA A 238 11.90 -9.46 7.44
N GLN A 239 12.84 -9.33 6.51
CA GLN A 239 14.09 -8.61 6.71
C GLN A 239 13.98 -7.11 6.42
N SER A 240 12.83 -6.62 5.95
CA SER A 240 12.67 -5.20 5.64
C SER A 240 12.70 -4.34 6.91
N PRO A 241 13.54 -3.29 6.97
CA PRO A 241 13.52 -2.32 8.06
C PRO A 241 12.15 -1.67 8.27
N ALA A 242 11.39 -1.43 7.21
CA ALA A 242 10.04 -0.87 7.31
C ALA A 242 9.09 -1.80 8.08
N MET A 243 9.08 -3.10 7.76
CA MET A 243 8.24 -4.09 8.43
C MET A 243 8.69 -4.36 9.86
N LEU A 244 10.00 -4.54 10.08
CA LEU A 244 10.57 -4.73 11.41
C LEU A 244 10.24 -3.56 12.35
N PHE A 245 10.28 -2.32 11.84
CA PHE A 245 9.92 -1.15 12.63
C PHE A 245 8.41 -1.04 12.82
N TYR A 246 7.64 -1.30 11.77
CA TYR A 246 6.18 -1.18 11.83
C TYR A 246 5.55 -2.14 12.83
N LEU A 247 5.99 -3.39 12.88
CA LEU A 247 5.51 -4.40 13.83
C LEU A 247 6.35 -4.50 15.12
N ASP A 248 7.26 -3.54 15.35
CA ASP A 248 8.12 -3.41 16.54
C ASP A 248 9.07 -4.59 16.80
N ASN A 249 9.30 -5.48 15.82
CA ASN A 249 10.24 -6.61 16.01
C ASN A 249 11.69 -6.16 16.19
N TRP A 250 12.05 -4.96 15.68
CA TRP A 250 13.38 -4.40 15.88
C TRP A 250 13.79 -4.24 17.35
N GLN A 251 12.85 -4.29 18.29
CA GLN A 251 13.06 -4.23 19.74
C GLN A 251 12.98 -5.62 20.41
N SER A 252 12.65 -6.69 19.66
CA SER A 252 12.44 -8.03 20.22
C SER A 252 13.76 -8.65 20.66
N THR A 253 13.84 -9.05 21.95
CA THR A 253 15.06 -9.59 22.57
C THR A 253 14.73 -10.71 23.53
N ASP A 254 15.76 -11.51 23.86
CA ASP A 254 15.72 -12.37 25.03
C ASP A 254 15.34 -11.52 26.27
N PRO A 255 14.40 -11.98 27.11
CA PRO A 255 14.02 -11.27 28.34
C PRO A 255 15.21 -11.02 29.31
N ASN A 256 16.23 -11.85 29.25
CA ASN A 256 17.45 -11.72 30.05
C ASN A 256 18.53 -10.83 29.40
N PHE A 257 18.24 -10.29 28.20
CA PHE A 257 19.19 -9.47 27.46
C PHE A 257 19.55 -8.18 28.18
N SER A 258 20.85 -7.88 28.22
CA SER A 258 21.37 -6.60 28.67
C SER A 258 22.10 -5.87 27.55
N PRO A 259 21.86 -4.56 27.33
CA PRO A 259 22.61 -3.78 26.34
C PRO A 259 24.13 -3.83 26.52
N ARG A 260 24.63 -4.11 27.74
CA ARG A 260 26.06 -4.31 28.02
C ARG A 260 26.64 -5.53 27.26
N ASP A 261 25.81 -6.51 26.94
CA ASP A 261 26.25 -7.72 26.24
C ASP A 261 26.61 -7.44 24.78
N LEU A 262 25.96 -6.49 24.13
CA LEU A 262 26.35 -6.00 22.80
C LEU A 262 27.74 -5.35 22.80
N TYR A 263 28.03 -4.52 23.81
CA TYR A 263 29.36 -3.90 23.94
C TYR A 263 30.45 -4.95 24.20
N ARG A 264 30.15 -5.96 24.98
CA ARG A 264 31.08 -7.08 25.23
C ARG A 264 31.32 -7.91 23.98
N ALA A 265 30.30 -8.21 23.20
CA ALA A 265 30.41 -8.93 21.92
C ALA A 265 31.25 -8.15 20.91
N GLN A 266 31.00 -6.85 20.74
CA GLN A 266 31.77 -5.98 19.86
C GLN A 266 33.24 -5.82 20.30
N ALA A 267 33.51 -5.81 21.61
CA ALA A 267 34.87 -5.77 22.12
C ALA A 267 35.65 -7.06 21.81
N ARG A 268 34.99 -8.22 21.86
CA ARG A 268 35.59 -9.51 21.51
C ARG A 268 35.96 -9.63 20.02
N THR A 269 35.14 -9.12 19.11
CA THR A 269 35.39 -9.15 17.67
C THR A 269 36.47 -8.15 17.22
N ARG A 270 36.80 -7.17 18.05
CA ARG A 270 37.88 -6.18 17.77
C ARG A 270 39.23 -6.57 18.31
N MET A 271 39.35 -7.67 19.07
CA MET A 271 40.65 -8.17 19.51
C MET A 271 41.32 -9.00 18.40
N PRO A 272 42.54 -8.64 17.94
CA PRO A 272 43.28 -9.49 17.02
C PRO A 272 43.62 -10.80 17.70
N ALA A 273 43.54 -11.91 16.96
CA ALA A 273 43.75 -13.29 17.43
C ALA A 273 45.18 -13.58 17.99
N ASN A 274 46.11 -12.65 17.86
CA ASN A 274 47.49 -12.75 18.36
C ASN A 274 47.87 -11.48 19.12
N GLY A 275 47.65 -11.46 20.42
CA GLY A 275 48.16 -10.39 21.28
C GLY A 275 47.93 -10.66 22.75
N SER A 276 48.99 -10.95 23.47
CA SER A 276 49.03 -11.03 24.93
C SER A 276 48.36 -9.81 25.57
N PRO A 277 47.63 -9.95 26.68
CA PRO A 277 46.92 -8.83 27.30
C PRO A 277 47.92 -7.82 27.87
N ARG A 278 48.23 -6.78 27.11
CA ARG A 278 48.89 -5.61 27.73
C ARG A 278 47.87 -4.98 28.68
N ARG A 279 48.09 -5.11 29.98
CA ARG A 279 47.42 -4.36 31.03
C ARG A 279 47.53 -2.89 30.68
N ARG A 280 46.41 -2.30 30.24
CA ARG A 280 46.28 -0.84 30.26
C ARG A 280 45.88 -0.44 31.69
N PRO A 281 46.58 0.57 32.28
CA PRO A 281 46.18 1.10 33.57
C PRO A 281 44.84 1.82 33.37
N ASN A 282 43.90 1.53 34.27
CA ASN A 282 42.68 2.29 34.58
C ASN A 282 42.20 3.33 33.51
N ALA A 283 41.49 2.86 32.50
CA ALA A 283 40.52 3.74 31.90
C ALA A 283 39.34 3.83 32.88
N MET A 284 39.29 4.94 33.59
CA MET A 284 38.15 5.34 34.42
C MET A 284 36.88 5.20 33.61
N VAL A 285 36.03 4.25 33.99
CA VAL A 285 34.62 4.30 33.69
C VAL A 285 34.12 5.59 34.39
N PRO A 286 33.46 6.52 33.73
CA PRO A 286 32.84 7.62 34.46
C PRO A 286 31.73 7.01 35.34
N GLU A 287 32.04 6.81 36.60
CA GLU A 287 31.04 6.67 37.65
C GLU A 287 30.29 7.99 37.65
N MET A 288 29.07 7.99 37.21
CA MET A 288 28.14 9.08 37.50
C MET A 288 27.89 9.06 39.01
N MET A 289 28.74 9.80 39.71
CA MET A 289 28.52 10.14 41.13
C MET A 289 27.19 10.82 41.28
N GLY A 290 26.39 10.25 42.18
CA GLY A 290 25.21 10.86 42.75
C GLY A 290 25.55 12.17 43.45
N GLY A 291 24.93 13.22 42.97
CA GLY A 291 24.78 14.50 43.66
C GLY A 291 23.29 14.77 43.75
N GLY A 292 22.76 14.71 44.95
CA GLY A 292 21.35 14.95 45.24
C GLY A 292 20.91 16.35 44.83
N ALA A 293 19.89 16.40 44.00
CA ALA A 293 18.93 17.47 43.95
C ALA A 293 17.60 16.88 43.49
N ASN A 294 16.61 17.04 44.29
CA ASN A 294 15.22 16.64 44.14
C ASN A 294 14.62 17.33 42.91
N ASN A 295 14.77 16.70 41.72
CA ASN A 295 14.01 17.05 40.55
C ASN A 295 13.30 15.77 40.08
N GLN A 296 12.01 15.66 40.41
CA GLN A 296 11.08 14.70 39.84
C GLN A 296 10.84 15.05 38.34
N ALA A 297 11.90 15.03 37.56
CA ALA A 297 11.76 14.88 36.10
C ALA A 297 11.24 13.46 35.87
N LYS A 298 10.02 13.32 35.32
CA LYS A 298 9.47 12.04 34.84
C LYS A 298 10.56 11.35 34.04
N GLN A 299 11.15 10.28 34.59
CA GLN A 299 12.09 9.44 33.86
C GLN A 299 11.37 8.97 32.60
N PRO A 300 12.01 9.02 31.42
CA PRO A 300 11.43 8.42 30.23
C PRO A 300 11.11 6.96 30.57
N PRO A 301 9.99 6.42 30.08
CA PRO A 301 9.57 5.06 30.41
C PRO A 301 10.74 4.12 30.15
N LYS A 302 11.12 3.31 31.15
CA LYS A 302 12.12 2.25 31.01
C LYS A 302 11.70 1.39 29.82
N ARG A 303 12.53 1.30 28.77
CA ARG A 303 12.31 0.35 27.70
C ARG A 303 12.28 -1.04 28.30
N THR A 304 11.12 -1.68 28.26
CA THR A 304 10.99 -3.10 28.60
C THR A 304 11.53 -3.88 27.40
N PHE A 305 12.65 -4.56 27.60
CA PHE A 305 13.16 -5.54 26.66
C PHE A 305 12.36 -6.83 26.83
N GLY A 306 12.05 -7.52 25.74
CA GLY A 306 11.30 -8.78 25.78
C GLY A 306 10.92 -9.28 24.40
N ILE A 307 10.25 -10.41 24.37
CA ILE A 307 9.80 -11.08 23.16
C ILE A 307 8.60 -10.30 22.57
N ASN A 308 8.62 -10.05 21.26
CA ASN A 308 7.52 -9.43 20.54
C ASN A 308 6.65 -10.48 19.85
N GLU A 309 5.51 -10.81 20.47
CA GLU A 309 4.56 -11.76 19.89
C GLU A 309 3.72 -11.15 18.76
N ASN A 310 3.57 -9.82 18.71
CA ASN A 310 2.76 -9.16 17.69
C ASN A 310 3.30 -9.45 16.28
N TYR A 311 4.61 -9.29 16.09
CA TYR A 311 5.26 -9.60 14.81
C TYR A 311 5.05 -11.06 14.39
N ALA A 312 5.24 -12.00 15.33
CA ALA A 312 5.07 -13.44 15.06
C ALA A 312 3.62 -13.77 14.70
N ARG A 313 2.66 -13.16 15.38
CA ARG A 313 1.25 -13.33 15.11
C ARG A 313 0.89 -12.84 13.71
N GLU A 314 1.28 -11.62 13.35
CA GLU A 314 1.00 -11.05 12.03
C GLU A 314 1.68 -11.87 10.91
N LEU A 315 2.90 -12.37 11.15
CA LEU A 315 3.60 -13.24 10.22
C LEU A 315 2.81 -14.52 9.93
N MET A 316 2.27 -15.17 10.98
CA MET A 316 1.52 -16.42 10.83
C MET A 316 0.10 -16.16 10.32
N GLU A 317 -0.59 -15.18 10.87
CA GLU A 317 -2.01 -14.93 10.61
C GLU A 317 -2.26 -14.17 9.32
N LEU A 318 -1.58 -13.04 9.12
CA LEU A 318 -1.88 -12.16 7.99
C LEU A 318 -0.99 -12.40 6.78
N HIS A 319 0.27 -12.75 7.01
CA HIS A 319 1.24 -12.85 5.93
C HIS A 319 1.30 -14.26 5.30
N THR A 320 0.94 -15.33 6.05
CA THR A 320 1.11 -16.71 5.60
C THR A 320 -0.13 -17.59 5.78
N LEU A 321 -0.34 -18.17 6.95
CA LEU A 321 -1.29 -19.26 7.19
C LEU A 321 -2.77 -18.84 7.09
N GLY A 322 -3.08 -17.59 7.40
CA GLY A 322 -4.46 -17.12 7.64
C GLY A 322 -4.91 -17.39 9.08
N VAL A 323 -6.04 -16.78 9.48
CA VAL A 323 -6.61 -16.90 10.85
C VAL A 323 -6.85 -18.36 11.23
N ASP A 324 -7.40 -19.15 10.30
CA ASP A 324 -7.75 -20.57 10.49
C ASP A 324 -6.60 -21.51 10.04
N GLY A 325 -5.36 -21.04 10.05
CA GLY A 325 -4.20 -21.73 9.48
C GLY A 325 -3.69 -22.95 10.24
N GLY A 326 -4.31 -23.32 11.37
CA GLY A 326 -4.00 -24.51 12.15
C GLY A 326 -2.89 -24.33 13.20
N TYR A 327 -2.42 -23.11 13.45
CA TYR A 327 -1.46 -22.79 14.51
C TYR A 327 -2.17 -22.49 15.85
N VAL A 328 -1.43 -22.60 16.94
CA VAL A 328 -1.89 -22.27 18.30
C VAL A 328 -1.01 -21.18 18.92
N GLN A 329 -1.46 -20.62 20.06
CA GLN A 329 -0.71 -19.57 20.77
C GLN A 329 0.74 -19.99 21.12
N ALA A 330 0.97 -21.27 21.40
CA ALA A 330 2.31 -21.79 21.67
C ALA A 330 3.25 -21.63 20.46
N ASP A 331 2.74 -21.86 19.23
CA ASP A 331 3.52 -21.67 18.01
C ASP A 331 3.90 -20.19 17.83
N VAL A 332 2.97 -19.26 18.12
CA VAL A 332 3.24 -17.81 18.07
C VAL A 332 4.39 -17.42 19.00
N VAL A 333 4.40 -17.95 20.23
CA VAL A 333 5.48 -17.71 21.20
C VAL A 333 6.81 -18.26 20.70
N GLU A 334 6.83 -19.46 20.15
CA GLU A 334 8.07 -20.09 19.64
C GLU A 334 8.60 -19.33 18.39
N VAL A 335 7.71 -18.92 17.48
CA VAL A 335 8.09 -18.04 16.35
C VAL A 335 8.65 -16.72 16.87
N ALA A 336 8.00 -16.09 17.84
CA ALA A 336 8.47 -14.83 18.42
C ALA A 336 9.88 -14.97 19.05
N LYS A 337 10.20 -16.10 19.70
CA LYS A 337 11.54 -16.40 20.22
C LYS A 337 12.58 -16.49 19.10
N ALA A 338 12.25 -17.16 17.99
CA ALA A 338 13.14 -17.31 16.84
C ALA A 338 13.44 -15.99 16.14
N PHE A 339 12.51 -15.02 16.16
CA PHE A 339 12.71 -13.70 15.58
C PHE A 339 13.31 -12.67 16.55
N THR A 340 13.66 -13.06 17.80
CA THR A 340 14.44 -12.20 18.68
C THR A 340 15.82 -11.93 18.08
N GLY A 341 16.30 -10.69 18.22
CA GLY A 341 17.57 -10.26 17.63
C GLY A 341 17.51 -9.87 16.14
N TRP A 342 16.41 -10.16 15.43
CA TRP A 342 16.15 -9.60 14.11
C TRP A 342 15.82 -8.12 14.26
N THR A 343 16.74 -7.26 13.84
CA THR A 343 16.68 -5.83 14.17
C THR A 343 17.12 -4.96 13.00
N ILE A 344 17.16 -3.65 13.22
CA ILE A 344 17.57 -2.64 12.25
C ILE A 344 18.88 -2.03 12.72
N LEU A 345 19.90 -2.03 11.88
CA LEU A 345 21.17 -1.41 12.18
C LEU A 345 20.99 0.10 12.43
N GLY A 346 21.47 0.56 13.58
CA GLY A 346 21.33 1.96 14.01
C GLY A 346 20.07 2.26 14.83
N GLU A 347 19.05 1.40 14.82
CA GLU A 347 17.81 1.56 15.61
C GLU A 347 17.69 0.53 16.74
N GLY A 348 18.40 -0.60 16.65
CA GLY A 348 18.27 -1.76 17.53
C GLY A 348 18.65 -1.54 18.98
N PRO A 349 18.41 -2.55 19.86
CA PRO A 349 18.71 -2.49 21.28
C PRO A 349 20.20 -2.21 21.52
N GLY A 350 20.53 -1.10 22.17
CA GLY A 350 21.91 -0.73 22.52
C GLY A 350 22.80 -0.22 21.39
N GLY A 351 22.26 -0.09 20.16
CA GLY A 351 22.99 0.53 19.05
C GLY A 351 23.11 2.06 19.22
N PRO A 352 24.25 2.66 18.88
CA PRO A 352 24.35 4.10 18.85
C PRO A 352 23.39 4.63 17.76
N ARG A 353 22.41 5.45 18.14
CA ARG A 353 21.46 6.13 17.22
C ARG A 353 22.13 7.06 16.19
N ARG A 354 23.47 7.00 16.08
CA ARG A 354 24.28 7.82 15.19
C ARG A 354 24.35 7.28 13.76
N ASN A 355 24.02 6.00 13.55
CA ASN A 355 24.05 5.41 12.21
C ASN A 355 22.64 5.40 11.63
N LYS A 356 22.42 6.22 10.59
CA LYS A 356 21.13 6.29 9.88
C LYS A 356 20.97 5.14 8.86
N GLU A 357 21.80 4.10 8.94
CA GLU A 357 21.72 2.92 8.09
C GLU A 357 20.43 2.15 8.41
N SER A 358 19.41 2.35 7.63
CA SER A 358 18.16 1.60 7.74
C SER A 358 18.26 0.28 7.00
N ARG A 359 19.02 -0.69 7.53
CA ARG A 359 19.16 -2.04 6.95
C ARG A 359 18.98 -3.12 8.01
N PHE A 360 18.58 -4.31 7.56
CA PHE A 360 18.48 -5.49 8.41
C PHE A 360 19.81 -5.82 9.09
N ALA A 361 19.73 -6.26 10.35
CA ALA A 361 20.84 -6.79 11.11
C ALA A 361 20.36 -7.86 12.08
N PHE A 362 21.22 -8.84 12.38
CA PHE A 362 20.99 -9.82 13.42
C PHE A 362 21.87 -9.52 14.63
N ALA A 363 21.24 -9.33 15.79
CA ALA A 363 21.90 -9.09 17.07
C ALA A 363 21.96 -10.40 17.89
N ALA A 364 22.94 -11.28 17.63
CA ALA A 364 23.07 -12.57 18.28
C ALA A 364 23.01 -12.55 19.83
N PRO A 365 23.57 -11.53 20.54
CA PRO A 365 23.42 -11.45 22.00
C PRO A 365 22.00 -11.19 22.49
N ALA A 366 21.12 -10.69 21.61
CA ALA A 366 19.72 -10.41 21.93
C ALA A 366 18.78 -11.56 21.55
N HIS A 367 19.31 -12.63 20.98
CA HIS A 367 18.54 -13.77 20.52
C HIS A 367 18.31 -14.81 21.63
N VAL A 368 17.09 -15.35 21.72
CA VAL A 368 16.72 -16.45 22.62
C VAL A 368 17.33 -17.75 22.11
N LYS A 369 18.17 -18.36 22.92
CA LYS A 369 18.83 -19.64 22.59
C LYS A 369 17.93 -20.85 22.84
N GLY A 370 18.33 -21.99 22.26
CA GLY A 370 17.66 -23.26 22.40
C GLY A 370 16.72 -23.61 21.25
N ASP A 371 16.40 -24.89 21.09
CA ASP A 371 15.50 -25.41 20.09
C ASP A 371 14.09 -24.78 20.25
N LYS A 372 13.38 -24.53 19.14
CA LYS A 372 11.99 -24.06 19.12
C LYS A 372 11.11 -25.10 18.44
N ARG A 373 9.85 -25.21 18.86
CA ARG A 373 8.90 -26.13 18.24
C ARG A 373 7.75 -25.34 17.62
N VAL A 374 7.68 -25.35 16.29
CA VAL A 374 6.68 -24.57 15.50
C VAL A 374 5.91 -25.54 14.61
N LEU A 375 4.58 -25.53 14.69
CA LEU A 375 3.69 -26.41 13.88
C LEU A 375 4.10 -27.88 13.93
N GLY A 376 4.56 -28.36 15.10
CA GLY A 376 5.01 -29.73 15.29
C GLY A 376 6.46 -30.01 14.84
N VAL A 377 7.13 -29.09 14.14
CA VAL A 377 8.51 -29.21 13.65
C VAL A 377 9.48 -28.62 14.68
N THR A 378 10.61 -29.32 14.92
CA THR A 378 11.68 -28.81 15.79
C THR A 378 12.70 -28.03 14.97
N ILE A 379 12.80 -26.74 15.20
CA ILE A 379 13.82 -25.84 14.66
C ILE A 379 15.01 -25.84 15.61
N LYS A 380 16.18 -26.24 15.14
CA LYS A 380 17.38 -26.31 15.94
C LYS A 380 17.99 -24.96 16.25
N ASP A 381 18.60 -24.81 17.45
CA ASP A 381 19.34 -23.59 17.84
C ASP A 381 20.40 -23.24 16.78
N GLY A 382 20.17 -22.19 16.04
CA GLY A 382 20.97 -21.76 14.89
C GLY A 382 21.04 -20.23 14.71
N GLY A 383 20.49 -19.47 15.64
CA GLY A 383 20.50 -18.02 15.62
C GLY A 383 19.65 -17.45 14.46
N GLU A 384 20.24 -16.60 13.61
CA GLU A 384 19.54 -16.01 12.46
C GLU A 384 18.85 -17.04 11.55
N LYS A 385 19.44 -18.22 11.40
CA LYS A 385 18.94 -19.29 10.52
C LYS A 385 17.59 -19.84 10.97
N GLU A 386 17.30 -19.80 12.26
CA GLU A 386 16.01 -20.25 12.79
C GLU A 386 14.84 -19.48 12.18
N GLY A 387 14.97 -18.14 12.07
CA GLY A 387 13.97 -17.32 11.42
C GLY A 387 13.80 -17.67 9.93
N LEU A 388 14.89 -17.97 9.22
CA LEU A 388 14.84 -18.40 7.81
C LEU A 388 14.16 -19.77 7.66
N GLU A 389 14.46 -20.74 8.54
CA GLU A 389 13.81 -22.06 8.54
C GLU A 389 12.30 -21.95 8.81
N ILE A 390 11.91 -21.05 9.73
CA ILE A 390 10.49 -20.78 10.01
C ILE A 390 9.82 -20.13 8.80
N LEU A 391 10.45 -19.15 8.14
CA LEU A 391 9.91 -18.54 6.94
C LEU A 391 9.71 -19.57 5.81
N HIS A 392 10.66 -20.50 5.65
CA HIS A 392 10.53 -21.62 4.71
C HIS A 392 9.35 -22.54 5.09
N LEU A 393 9.25 -22.93 6.36
CA LEU A 393 8.15 -23.76 6.87
C LEU A 393 6.78 -23.10 6.61
N LEU A 394 6.66 -21.80 6.91
CA LEU A 394 5.43 -21.05 6.69
C LEU A 394 5.12 -20.86 5.20
N ALA A 395 6.12 -20.54 4.38
CA ALA A 395 5.93 -20.31 2.93
C ALA A 395 5.49 -21.57 2.19
N THR A 396 5.94 -22.75 2.63
CA THR A 396 5.61 -24.05 1.99
C THR A 396 4.41 -24.75 2.61
N HIS A 397 3.80 -24.17 3.66
CA HIS A 397 2.67 -24.77 4.36
C HIS A 397 1.41 -24.81 3.47
N PRO A 398 0.62 -25.93 3.49
CA PRO A 398 -0.61 -26.02 2.70
C PRO A 398 -1.64 -24.91 2.96
N SER A 399 -1.77 -24.45 4.21
CA SER A 399 -2.65 -23.33 4.57
C SER A 399 -2.20 -22.04 3.88
N THR A 400 -0.89 -21.79 3.77
CA THR A 400 -0.34 -20.64 3.05
C THR A 400 -0.65 -20.71 1.56
N ALA A 401 -0.48 -21.89 0.95
CA ALA A 401 -0.82 -22.09 -0.45
C ALA A 401 -2.28 -21.74 -0.73
N ARG A 402 -3.21 -22.21 0.14
CA ARG A 402 -4.64 -21.92 0.01
C ARG A 402 -4.97 -20.45 0.31
N PHE A 403 -4.40 -19.87 1.37
CA PHE A 403 -4.65 -18.50 1.79
C PHE A 403 -4.21 -17.49 0.72
N ILE A 404 -2.98 -17.61 0.21
CA ILE A 404 -2.44 -16.73 -0.84
C ILE A 404 -3.22 -16.90 -2.14
N SER A 405 -3.52 -18.14 -2.53
CA SER A 405 -4.34 -18.43 -3.72
C SER A 405 -5.74 -17.83 -3.61
N SER A 406 -6.40 -17.96 -2.46
CA SER A 406 -7.70 -17.34 -2.20
C SER A 406 -7.67 -15.82 -2.33
N LYS A 407 -6.62 -15.17 -1.80
CA LYS A 407 -6.45 -13.70 -1.94
C LYS A 407 -6.21 -13.29 -3.40
N LEU A 408 -5.43 -14.05 -4.17
CA LEU A 408 -5.21 -13.78 -5.59
C LEU A 408 -6.49 -14.00 -6.41
N VAL A 409 -7.22 -15.10 -6.17
CA VAL A 409 -8.51 -15.32 -6.84
C VAL A 409 -9.51 -14.22 -6.49
N ARG A 410 -9.56 -13.77 -5.22
CA ARG A 410 -10.39 -12.63 -4.80
C ARG A 410 -10.00 -11.36 -5.57
N ARG A 411 -8.72 -11.07 -5.69
CA ARG A 411 -8.23 -9.88 -6.39
C ARG A 411 -8.65 -9.85 -7.86
N PHE A 412 -8.56 -10.97 -8.55
CA PHE A 412 -8.73 -11.02 -9.99
C PHE A 412 -10.13 -11.48 -10.44
N VAL A 413 -10.85 -12.27 -9.65
CA VAL A 413 -12.13 -12.88 -10.08
C VAL A 413 -13.33 -12.29 -9.36
N ALA A 414 -13.50 -12.52 -8.05
CA ALA A 414 -14.69 -12.09 -7.32
C ALA A 414 -14.41 -11.93 -5.82
N ASP A 415 -15.24 -11.11 -5.13
CA ASP A 415 -15.15 -10.91 -3.68
C ASP A 415 -15.37 -12.21 -2.90
N HIS A 416 -16.19 -13.10 -3.44
CA HIS A 416 -16.37 -14.49 -2.99
C HIS A 416 -15.67 -15.41 -4.00
N PRO A 417 -14.43 -15.83 -3.73
CA PRO A 417 -13.65 -16.66 -4.64
C PRO A 417 -14.32 -18.00 -4.94
N PRO A 418 -14.38 -18.45 -6.21
CA PRO A 418 -14.84 -19.81 -6.52
C PRO A 418 -13.87 -20.84 -5.94
N GLU A 419 -14.36 -21.72 -5.04
CA GLU A 419 -13.55 -22.68 -4.29
C GLU A 419 -12.73 -23.60 -5.20
N GLY A 420 -13.34 -24.14 -6.28
CA GLY A 420 -12.62 -25.01 -7.22
C GLY A 420 -11.43 -24.32 -7.90
N LEU A 421 -11.51 -23.00 -8.16
CA LEU A 421 -10.38 -22.25 -8.70
C LEU A 421 -9.31 -22.00 -7.62
N VAL A 422 -9.73 -21.73 -6.38
CA VAL A 422 -8.81 -21.60 -5.24
C VAL A 422 -8.01 -22.90 -5.05
N ASP A 423 -8.66 -24.05 -5.14
CA ASP A 423 -8.01 -25.36 -4.98
C ASP A 423 -7.00 -25.63 -6.10
N ARG A 424 -7.32 -25.34 -7.37
CA ARG A 424 -6.37 -25.46 -8.48
C ARG A 424 -5.19 -24.50 -8.35
N ALA A 425 -5.43 -23.28 -7.94
CA ALA A 425 -4.39 -22.28 -7.72
C ALA A 425 -3.48 -22.69 -6.55
N ALA A 426 -4.03 -23.21 -5.45
CA ALA A 426 -3.28 -23.73 -4.30
C ALA A 426 -2.46 -24.98 -4.67
N ALA A 427 -3.00 -25.89 -5.48
CA ALA A 427 -2.27 -27.03 -6.00
C ALA A 427 -1.07 -26.57 -6.89
N THR A 428 -1.27 -25.55 -7.74
CA THR A 428 -0.18 -24.95 -8.52
C THR A 428 0.87 -24.32 -7.60
N PHE A 429 0.45 -23.58 -6.58
CA PHE A 429 1.35 -22.98 -5.59
C PHE A 429 2.22 -24.06 -4.95
N ALA A 430 1.63 -25.12 -4.41
CA ALA A 430 2.35 -26.22 -3.76
C ALA A 430 3.30 -26.92 -4.75
N LYS A 431 2.83 -27.27 -5.95
CA LYS A 431 3.62 -27.96 -6.97
C LYS A 431 4.84 -27.17 -7.45
N THR A 432 4.71 -25.84 -7.52
CA THR A 432 5.75 -24.96 -8.05
C THR A 432 6.64 -24.34 -6.95
N GLY A 433 6.43 -24.71 -5.68
CA GLY A 433 7.13 -24.09 -4.55
C GLY A 433 6.84 -22.58 -4.46
N GLY A 434 5.57 -22.20 -4.57
CA GLY A 434 5.12 -20.83 -4.39
C GLY A 434 5.44 -19.88 -5.56
N ASP A 435 5.57 -20.37 -6.79
CA ASP A 435 5.79 -19.52 -7.98
C ASP A 435 4.53 -18.71 -8.31
N ILE A 436 4.53 -17.43 -7.96
CA ILE A 436 3.37 -16.54 -8.11
C ILE A 436 2.96 -16.37 -9.57
N ARG A 437 3.91 -16.37 -10.51
CA ARG A 437 3.62 -16.26 -11.94
C ARG A 437 2.80 -17.45 -12.42
N GLU A 438 3.14 -18.67 -12.00
CA GLU A 438 2.40 -19.87 -12.37
C GLU A 438 1.01 -19.93 -11.72
N VAL A 439 0.90 -19.48 -10.47
CA VAL A 439 -0.39 -19.33 -9.79
C VAL A 439 -1.28 -18.34 -10.54
N LEU A 440 -0.74 -17.18 -10.92
CA LEU A 440 -1.47 -16.19 -11.72
C LEU A 440 -1.86 -16.75 -13.09
N ARG A 441 -0.97 -17.50 -13.76
CA ARG A 441 -1.30 -18.15 -15.03
C ARG A 441 -2.49 -19.09 -14.88
N THR A 442 -2.52 -19.88 -13.81
CA THR A 442 -3.64 -20.79 -13.50
C THR A 442 -4.94 -20.00 -13.32
N ILE A 443 -4.91 -18.87 -12.62
CA ILE A 443 -6.08 -18.02 -12.38
C ILE A 443 -6.53 -17.31 -13.65
N LEU A 444 -5.63 -16.62 -14.34
CA LEU A 444 -5.96 -15.72 -15.45
C LEU A 444 -6.32 -16.45 -16.76
N LYS A 445 -6.01 -17.75 -16.86
CA LYS A 445 -6.41 -18.60 -17.98
C LYS A 445 -7.55 -19.57 -17.63
N SER A 446 -8.15 -19.43 -16.45
CA SER A 446 -9.28 -20.26 -16.03
C SER A 446 -10.59 -19.84 -16.71
N GLU A 447 -11.51 -20.79 -16.82
CA GLU A 447 -12.85 -20.53 -17.32
C GLU A 447 -13.62 -19.55 -16.44
N GLU A 448 -13.41 -19.61 -15.13
CA GLU A 448 -14.02 -18.68 -14.17
C GLU A 448 -13.58 -17.24 -14.43
N PHE A 449 -12.29 -17.02 -14.69
CA PHE A 449 -11.78 -15.68 -14.96
C PHE A 449 -12.24 -15.17 -16.34
N LEU A 450 -12.18 -15.98 -17.39
CA LEU A 450 -12.48 -15.55 -18.75
C LEU A 450 -13.99 -15.58 -19.07
N GLY A 451 -14.76 -16.34 -18.31
CA GLY A 451 -16.20 -16.52 -18.51
C GLY A 451 -17.02 -15.28 -18.13
N PRO A 452 -18.28 -15.22 -18.58
CA PRO A 452 -19.17 -14.07 -18.36
C PRO A 452 -19.65 -13.92 -16.91
N ALA A 453 -19.62 -14.99 -16.09
CA ALA A 453 -20.22 -15.04 -14.75
C ALA A 453 -19.66 -13.99 -13.78
N TYR A 454 -18.38 -13.64 -13.92
CA TYR A 454 -17.70 -12.71 -13.02
C TYR A 454 -17.32 -11.38 -13.67
N ARG A 455 -17.85 -11.10 -14.88
CA ARG A 455 -17.67 -9.81 -15.54
C ARG A 455 -18.34 -8.71 -14.72
N ALA A 456 -17.65 -7.59 -14.51
CA ALA A 456 -18.12 -6.47 -13.69
C ALA A 456 -18.59 -6.85 -12.27
N ALA A 457 -18.14 -8.00 -11.72
CA ALA A 457 -18.53 -8.49 -10.40
C ALA A 457 -17.88 -7.72 -9.24
N LYS A 458 -16.77 -7.01 -9.49
CA LYS A 458 -16.06 -6.24 -8.45
C LYS A 458 -16.31 -4.74 -8.56
N VAL A 459 -16.36 -4.08 -7.41
CA VAL A 459 -16.39 -2.62 -7.32
C VAL A 459 -14.96 -2.10 -7.27
N LYS A 460 -14.68 -1.06 -8.04
CA LYS A 460 -13.38 -0.39 -8.02
C LYS A 460 -13.13 0.24 -6.65
N THR A 461 -11.95 0.03 -6.10
CA THR A 461 -11.46 0.82 -4.96
C THR A 461 -11.36 2.30 -5.34
N PRO A 462 -11.28 3.25 -4.38
CA PRO A 462 -11.03 4.65 -4.70
C PRO A 462 -9.79 4.88 -5.57
N PHE A 463 -8.73 4.14 -5.35
CA PHE A 463 -7.51 4.20 -6.16
C PHE A 463 -7.78 3.74 -7.60
N GLU A 464 -8.39 2.59 -7.78
CA GLU A 464 -8.75 2.07 -9.10
C GLU A 464 -9.72 2.99 -9.83
N PHE A 465 -10.70 3.56 -9.13
CA PHE A 465 -11.67 4.48 -9.72
C PHE A 465 -11.02 5.74 -10.28
N VAL A 466 -10.20 6.43 -9.47
CA VAL A 466 -9.52 7.67 -9.88
C VAL A 466 -8.54 7.40 -11.02
N VAL A 467 -7.74 6.34 -10.93
CA VAL A 467 -6.77 6.01 -11.97
C VAL A 467 -7.47 5.56 -13.26
N SER A 468 -8.54 4.74 -13.16
CA SER A 468 -9.29 4.32 -14.36
C SER A 468 -9.95 5.50 -15.06
N ALA A 469 -10.41 6.51 -14.32
CA ALA A 469 -10.96 7.73 -14.94
C ALA A 469 -9.90 8.52 -15.70
N VAL A 470 -8.69 8.63 -15.17
CA VAL A 470 -7.55 9.25 -15.86
C VAL A 470 -7.19 8.48 -17.13
N ARG A 471 -7.13 7.14 -17.06
CA ARG A 471 -6.76 6.28 -18.21
C ARG A 471 -7.83 6.30 -19.30
N ALA A 472 -9.09 6.09 -18.93
CA ALA A 472 -10.21 6.05 -19.86
C ALA A 472 -10.44 7.39 -20.56
N SER A 473 -10.24 8.51 -19.84
CA SER A 473 -10.41 9.85 -20.40
C SER A 473 -9.19 10.37 -21.17
N GLY A 474 -8.02 9.71 -21.04
CA GLY A 474 -6.76 10.19 -21.60
C GLY A 474 -6.27 11.49 -20.96
N ALA A 475 -6.59 11.71 -19.68
CA ALA A 475 -6.23 12.93 -18.98
C ALA A 475 -4.71 13.10 -18.85
N GLU A 476 -4.23 14.33 -19.09
CA GLU A 476 -2.85 14.70 -18.77
C GLU A 476 -2.72 15.07 -17.30
N VAL A 477 -1.73 14.50 -16.62
CA VAL A 477 -1.49 14.68 -15.19
C VAL A 477 -0.14 15.36 -14.97
N ARG A 478 -0.16 16.66 -14.64
CA ARG A 478 1.02 17.43 -14.23
C ARG A 478 1.14 17.54 -12.71
N ASN A 479 0.04 17.38 -12.00
CA ASN A 479 -0.01 17.41 -10.53
C ASN A 479 -0.70 16.15 -9.99
N PRO A 480 0.02 15.02 -9.86
CA PRO A 480 -0.55 13.77 -9.38
C PRO A 480 -0.99 13.84 -7.90
N GLN A 481 -0.46 14.79 -7.12
CA GLN A 481 -0.82 14.96 -5.71
C GLN A 481 -2.30 15.28 -5.52
N VAL A 482 -2.91 16.01 -6.44
CA VAL A 482 -4.35 16.31 -6.39
C VAL A 482 -5.19 15.03 -6.51
N LEU A 483 -4.75 14.08 -7.34
CA LEU A 483 -5.40 12.77 -7.48
C LEU A 483 -5.25 11.93 -6.20
N ALA A 484 -4.06 11.91 -5.61
CA ALA A 484 -3.82 11.23 -4.32
C ALA A 484 -4.69 11.80 -3.19
N GLN A 485 -4.91 13.12 -3.17
CA GLN A 485 -5.83 13.76 -2.23
C GLN A 485 -7.29 13.36 -2.46
N LYS A 486 -7.74 13.25 -3.71
CA LYS A 486 -9.09 12.78 -4.04
C LYS A 486 -9.30 11.31 -3.63
N ILE A 487 -8.31 10.44 -3.85
CA ILE A 487 -8.32 9.06 -3.39
C ILE A 487 -8.44 9.00 -1.85
N SER A 488 -7.68 9.84 -1.15
CA SER A 488 -7.75 9.95 0.32
C SER A 488 -9.12 10.42 0.80
N ALA A 489 -9.73 11.41 0.14
CA ALA A 489 -11.07 11.91 0.47
C ALA A 489 -12.17 10.85 0.30
N MET A 490 -11.97 9.89 -0.61
CA MET A 490 -12.85 8.73 -0.80
C MET A 490 -12.62 7.61 0.24
N GLY A 491 -11.72 7.80 1.22
CA GLY A 491 -11.46 6.85 2.30
C GLY A 491 -10.25 5.92 2.10
N MET A 492 -9.42 6.13 1.05
CA MET A 492 -8.24 5.27 0.79
C MET A 492 -6.93 6.08 0.72
N PRO A 493 -6.46 6.67 1.83
CA PRO A 493 -5.17 7.36 1.83
C PRO A 493 -4.01 6.39 1.56
N LEU A 494 -3.32 6.57 0.42
CA LEU A 494 -2.25 5.68 -0.05
C LEU A 494 -1.09 5.64 0.97
N TYR A 495 -0.60 4.43 1.31
CA TYR A 495 0.45 4.15 2.30
C TYR A 495 0.10 4.53 3.75
N LEU A 496 -1.14 4.93 4.03
CA LEU A 496 -1.55 5.42 5.34
C LEU A 496 -2.61 4.54 6.02
N GLN A 497 -2.79 3.30 5.59
CA GLN A 497 -3.61 2.33 6.30
C GLN A 497 -2.87 1.89 7.57
N GLN A 498 -3.50 2.12 8.74
CA GLN A 498 -2.87 1.85 10.03
C GLN A 498 -2.85 0.36 10.40
N PRO A 499 -3.96 -0.41 10.27
CA PRO A 499 -3.96 -1.83 10.59
C PRO A 499 -3.06 -2.65 9.65
N PRO A 500 -2.36 -3.68 10.17
CA PRO A 500 -1.51 -4.57 9.36
C PRO A 500 -2.32 -5.41 8.36
N THR A 501 -3.63 -5.55 8.55
CA THR A 501 -4.53 -6.24 7.61
C THR A 501 -4.59 -5.60 6.22
N GLY A 502 -4.16 -4.35 6.06
CA GLY A 502 -4.39 -3.57 4.85
C GLY A 502 -5.85 -3.20 4.64
N TYR A 503 -6.18 -2.71 3.44
CA TYR A 503 -7.56 -2.44 3.02
C TYR A 503 -8.25 -3.75 2.61
N LYS A 504 -9.53 -3.91 2.95
CA LYS A 504 -10.31 -5.06 2.51
C LYS A 504 -10.59 -4.99 1.00
N ASP A 505 -10.39 -6.10 0.30
CA ASP A 505 -10.73 -6.24 -1.13
C ASP A 505 -12.14 -6.82 -1.27
N ALA A 506 -13.14 -6.00 -0.88
CA ALA A 506 -14.56 -6.36 -0.92
C ALA A 506 -15.40 -5.11 -1.18
N ALA A 507 -16.48 -5.27 -1.95
CA ALA A 507 -17.30 -4.16 -2.43
C ALA A 507 -17.92 -3.32 -1.31
N GLU A 508 -18.37 -3.96 -0.23
CA GLU A 508 -19.01 -3.30 0.92
C GLU A 508 -18.14 -2.26 1.60
N GLU A 509 -16.82 -2.40 1.54
CA GLU A 509 -15.87 -1.42 2.10
C GLU A 509 -15.90 -0.07 1.34
N TRP A 510 -16.25 -0.12 0.06
CA TRP A 510 -16.10 1.01 -0.86
C TRP A 510 -17.43 1.64 -1.29
N ILE A 511 -18.58 1.05 -0.91
CA ILE A 511 -19.92 1.51 -1.25
C ILE A 511 -20.57 2.16 -0.01
N SER A 512 -20.17 3.40 0.27
CA SER A 512 -20.88 4.26 1.23
C SER A 512 -21.43 5.48 0.51
N THR A 513 -22.49 6.09 1.05
CA THR A 513 -23.07 7.32 0.50
C THR A 513 -22.02 8.42 0.32
N THR A 514 -21.15 8.61 1.32
CA THR A 514 -20.08 9.60 1.27
C THR A 514 -19.06 9.27 0.18
N SER A 515 -18.62 8.01 0.07
CA SER A 515 -17.67 7.59 -0.96
C SER A 515 -18.26 7.78 -2.37
N LEU A 516 -19.52 7.43 -2.58
CA LEU A 516 -20.18 7.59 -3.87
C LEU A 516 -20.38 9.07 -4.24
N LEU A 517 -20.68 9.93 -3.27
CA LEU A 517 -20.76 11.38 -3.49
C LEU A 517 -19.40 11.96 -3.89
N GLU A 518 -18.32 11.56 -3.20
CA GLU A 518 -16.97 12.00 -3.53
C GLU A 518 -16.51 11.51 -4.92
N ARG A 519 -16.89 10.30 -5.32
CA ARG A 519 -16.63 9.78 -6.67
C ARG A 519 -17.34 10.60 -7.74
N MET A 520 -18.63 10.94 -7.52
CA MET A 520 -19.38 11.80 -8.44
C MET A 520 -18.77 13.21 -8.52
N ASN A 521 -18.42 13.81 -7.37
CA ASN A 521 -17.77 15.11 -7.34
C ASN A 521 -16.44 15.08 -8.08
N PHE A 522 -15.64 14.03 -7.89
CA PHE A 522 -14.39 13.86 -8.63
C PHE A 522 -14.61 13.75 -10.14
N ALA A 523 -15.58 12.94 -10.58
CA ALA A 523 -15.90 12.78 -12.00
C ALA A 523 -16.28 14.12 -12.66
N LEU A 524 -17.12 14.91 -11.98
CA LEU A 524 -17.52 16.24 -12.43
C LEU A 524 -16.38 17.27 -12.37
N ASP A 525 -15.49 17.19 -11.36
CA ASP A 525 -14.33 18.08 -11.25
C ASP A 525 -13.28 17.78 -12.33
N LEU A 526 -13.04 16.48 -12.62
CA LEU A 526 -12.15 16.05 -13.69
C LEU A 526 -12.65 16.52 -15.06
N SER A 527 -13.92 16.24 -15.35
CA SER A 527 -14.52 16.58 -16.65
C SER A 527 -14.62 18.08 -16.91
N ALA A 528 -14.90 18.86 -15.87
CA ALA A 528 -14.97 20.33 -15.96
C ALA A 528 -13.59 21.03 -15.87
N GLY A 529 -12.46 20.27 -15.80
CA GLY A 529 -11.13 20.84 -15.70
C GLY A 529 -10.84 21.60 -14.38
N ARG A 530 -11.60 21.32 -13.31
CA ARG A 530 -11.44 21.99 -12.01
C ARG A 530 -10.31 21.41 -11.15
N LEU A 531 -9.68 20.30 -11.56
CA LEU A 531 -8.56 19.69 -10.86
C LEU A 531 -7.26 20.37 -11.31
N ARG A 532 -6.62 21.11 -10.40
CA ARG A 532 -5.41 21.86 -10.71
C ARG A 532 -4.28 20.95 -11.20
N GLY A 533 -3.84 21.14 -12.45
CA GLY A 533 -2.76 20.38 -13.06
C GLY A 533 -3.20 19.00 -13.58
N VAL A 534 -4.49 18.75 -13.69
CA VAL A 534 -5.07 17.60 -14.39
C VAL A 534 -6.03 18.14 -15.45
N SER A 535 -5.84 17.75 -16.70
CA SER A 535 -6.63 18.28 -17.81
C SER A 535 -6.98 17.19 -18.82
N LEU A 536 -8.19 17.27 -19.37
CA LEU A 536 -8.61 16.40 -20.46
C LEU A 536 -8.13 17.00 -21.79
N LYS A 537 -7.35 16.23 -22.56
CA LYS A 537 -7.01 16.61 -23.94
C LYS A 537 -8.23 16.34 -24.83
N GLY A 538 -8.82 17.37 -25.40
CA GLY A 538 -9.86 17.24 -26.43
C GLY A 538 -11.23 16.76 -25.93
N ALA A 539 -11.57 16.98 -24.66
CA ALA A 539 -12.84 16.52 -24.07
C ALA A 539 -14.11 17.15 -24.71
N GLY A 540 -13.97 18.13 -25.58
CA GLY A 540 -15.10 18.87 -26.13
C GLY A 540 -15.25 18.89 -27.65
N ARG A 541 -14.36 18.25 -28.43
CA ARG A 541 -14.46 18.30 -29.89
C ARG A 541 -14.18 16.94 -30.52
N SER A 542 -15.17 16.45 -31.30
CA SER A 542 -14.95 15.42 -32.30
C SER A 542 -14.06 15.97 -33.41
N ALA A 543 -13.36 15.10 -34.15
CA ALA A 543 -12.61 15.48 -35.36
C ALA A 543 -13.49 16.25 -36.36
N ASP A 544 -14.81 16.01 -36.35
CA ASP A 544 -15.79 16.60 -37.23
C ASP A 544 -16.45 17.88 -36.66
N ASN A 545 -15.91 18.46 -35.59
CA ASN A 545 -16.42 19.66 -34.91
C ASN A 545 -17.91 19.58 -34.44
N LYS A 546 -18.49 18.36 -34.38
CA LYS A 546 -19.84 18.12 -33.84
C LYS A 546 -19.77 17.99 -32.30
N ALA A 547 -20.79 18.51 -31.61
CA ALA A 547 -20.95 18.31 -30.19
C ALA A 547 -21.02 16.80 -29.87
N PRO A 548 -20.26 16.28 -28.91
CA PRO A 548 -20.29 14.85 -28.58
C PRO A 548 -21.66 14.48 -28.00
N THR A 549 -22.17 13.33 -28.41
CA THR A 549 -23.39 12.72 -27.83
C THR A 549 -23.00 11.81 -26.64
N LEU A 550 -23.99 11.45 -25.81
CA LEU A 550 -23.79 10.48 -24.73
C LEU A 550 -23.16 9.17 -25.25
N ASP A 551 -23.61 8.69 -26.43
CA ASP A 551 -23.09 7.46 -27.04
C ASP A 551 -21.62 7.56 -27.42
N THR A 552 -21.22 8.67 -28.02
CA THR A 552 -19.81 8.87 -28.42
C THR A 552 -18.89 9.00 -27.21
N VAL A 553 -19.36 9.62 -26.13
CA VAL A 553 -18.62 9.72 -24.86
C VAL A 553 -18.56 8.35 -24.16
N ALA A 554 -19.70 7.65 -24.10
CA ALA A 554 -19.77 6.32 -23.47
C ALA A 554 -18.87 5.32 -24.21
N ALA A 555 -18.93 5.25 -25.54
CA ALA A 555 -18.09 4.35 -26.33
C ALA A 555 -16.58 4.55 -26.08
N ARG A 556 -16.16 5.78 -25.81
CA ARG A 556 -14.76 6.12 -25.51
C ARG A 556 -14.34 5.78 -24.08
N ILE A 557 -15.19 6.10 -23.08
CA ILE A 557 -14.83 6.03 -21.65
C ILE A 557 -15.21 4.69 -21.04
N LEU A 558 -16.32 4.13 -21.48
CA LEU A 558 -16.92 2.90 -20.99
C LEU A 558 -17.20 1.95 -22.14
N PRO A 559 -16.16 1.28 -22.70
CA PRO A 559 -16.32 0.39 -23.86
C PRO A 559 -17.33 -0.75 -23.61
N ALA A 560 -17.55 -1.16 -22.35
CA ALA A 560 -18.59 -2.13 -21.97
C ALA A 560 -20.03 -1.62 -22.19
N GLY A 561 -20.22 -0.32 -22.43
CA GLY A 561 -21.51 0.34 -22.63
C GLY A 561 -22.27 0.63 -21.34
N LEU A 562 -23.35 1.38 -21.50
CA LEU A 562 -24.32 1.72 -20.45
C LEU A 562 -25.50 0.75 -20.49
N SER A 563 -26.03 0.38 -19.33
CA SER A 563 -27.32 -0.31 -19.25
C SER A 563 -28.45 0.60 -19.79
N PRO A 564 -29.57 0.03 -20.28
CA PRO A 564 -30.71 0.83 -20.77
C PRO A 564 -31.19 1.84 -19.73
N LYS A 565 -31.26 1.46 -18.46
CA LYS A 565 -31.71 2.31 -17.36
C LYS A 565 -30.71 3.45 -17.07
N SER A 566 -29.41 3.16 -17.05
CA SER A 566 -28.38 4.17 -16.86
C SER A 566 -28.38 5.16 -18.04
N ARG A 567 -28.52 4.66 -19.26
CA ARG A 567 -28.62 5.49 -20.47
C ARG A 567 -29.77 6.49 -20.37
N GLU A 568 -30.98 6.02 -20.11
CA GLU A 568 -32.17 6.87 -19.96
C GLU A 568 -31.97 7.95 -18.89
N THR A 569 -31.45 7.56 -17.73
CA THR A 569 -31.18 8.50 -16.63
C THR A 569 -30.15 9.57 -17.03
N LEU A 570 -29.06 9.15 -17.67
CA LEU A 570 -27.99 10.07 -18.05
C LEU A 570 -28.39 10.99 -19.19
N GLU A 571 -29.22 10.54 -20.16
CA GLU A 571 -29.78 11.35 -21.22
C GLU A 571 -30.72 12.43 -20.66
N ALA A 572 -31.63 12.03 -19.76
CA ALA A 572 -32.53 12.99 -19.10
C ALA A 572 -31.77 14.04 -18.29
N GLU A 573 -30.69 13.67 -17.62
CA GLU A 573 -29.86 14.62 -16.86
C GLU A 573 -28.99 15.51 -17.76
N ALA A 574 -28.49 14.98 -18.87
CA ALA A 574 -27.71 15.74 -19.84
C ALA A 574 -28.52 16.82 -20.53
N GLN A 575 -29.77 16.51 -20.88
CA GLN A 575 -30.69 17.45 -21.55
C GLN A 575 -30.98 18.71 -20.73
N LYS A 576 -30.97 18.60 -19.38
CA LYS A 576 -31.23 19.76 -18.48
C LYS A 576 -30.22 20.90 -18.65
N ASP A 577 -29.00 20.60 -19.09
CA ASP A 577 -27.93 21.58 -19.29
C ASP A 577 -27.46 21.63 -20.75
N GLY A 578 -28.35 21.32 -21.69
CA GLY A 578 -28.10 21.46 -23.13
C GLY A 578 -27.02 20.52 -23.66
N ASN A 579 -26.85 19.33 -23.06
CA ASN A 579 -25.85 18.35 -23.46
C ASN A 579 -24.40 18.87 -23.38
N ASP A 580 -24.07 19.64 -22.35
CA ASP A 580 -22.68 20.10 -22.13
C ASP A 580 -21.69 18.92 -22.19
N PRO A 581 -20.69 18.97 -23.10
CA PRO A 581 -19.71 17.88 -23.27
C PRO A 581 -18.95 17.49 -22.00
N ALA A 582 -18.60 18.49 -21.19
CA ALA A 582 -17.91 18.22 -19.92
C ALA A 582 -18.84 17.49 -18.94
N LYS A 583 -20.11 17.87 -18.88
CA LYS A 583 -21.11 17.20 -18.05
C LYS A 583 -21.32 15.74 -18.51
N LEU A 584 -21.43 15.50 -19.82
CA LEU A 584 -21.55 14.13 -20.37
C LEU A 584 -20.41 13.22 -19.91
N VAL A 585 -19.16 13.68 -20.01
CA VAL A 585 -17.98 12.93 -19.53
C VAL A 585 -18.10 12.65 -18.04
N GLY A 586 -18.45 13.66 -17.23
CA GLY A 586 -18.62 13.50 -15.78
C GLY A 586 -19.71 12.49 -15.41
N LEU A 587 -20.85 12.51 -16.12
CA LEU A 587 -21.97 11.60 -15.92
C LEU A 587 -21.58 10.15 -16.25
N VAL A 588 -20.88 9.90 -17.36
CA VAL A 588 -20.41 8.55 -17.73
C VAL A 588 -19.40 8.03 -16.72
N LEU A 589 -18.41 8.84 -16.30
CA LEU A 589 -17.45 8.47 -15.26
C LEU A 589 -18.12 8.20 -13.90
N GLY A 590 -19.23 8.87 -13.60
CA GLY A 590 -20.03 8.68 -12.39
C GLY A 590 -21.00 7.50 -12.47
N SER A 591 -21.20 6.88 -13.64
CA SER A 591 -22.18 5.80 -13.83
C SER A 591 -21.88 4.55 -12.99
N PRO A 592 -22.91 3.74 -12.64
CA PRO A 592 -22.72 2.48 -11.94
C PRO A 592 -21.81 1.51 -12.66
N GLU A 593 -21.88 1.48 -13.99
CA GLU A 593 -21.07 0.61 -14.84
C GLU A 593 -19.59 1.00 -14.76
N PHE A 594 -19.26 2.30 -14.72
CA PHE A 594 -17.89 2.74 -14.56
C PHE A 594 -17.32 2.46 -13.16
N GLN A 595 -18.17 2.36 -12.13
CA GLN A 595 -17.76 2.00 -10.77
C GLN A 595 -17.29 0.55 -10.67
N ARG A 596 -17.60 -0.31 -11.64
CA ARG A 596 -17.31 -1.75 -11.64
C ARG A 596 -16.16 -2.12 -12.55
N ARG A 597 -15.59 -3.29 -12.27
CA ARG A 597 -14.53 -3.90 -13.08
C ARG A 597 -14.70 -5.41 -13.19
#